data_0ad3ca95968df53cca8293cbf470726e
#
_entry.id   0ad3ca95968df53cca8293cbf470726e
#
_cell.length_a   1.000
_cell.length_b   1.000
_cell.length_c   1.000
_cell.angle_alpha   90.00
_cell.angle_beta   90.00
_cell.angle_gamma   90.00
#
_symmetry.space_group_name_H-M   'P 1'
#
loop_
_entity.id
_entity.type
_entity.pdbx_description
1 polymer ?
#
loop_
_entity_poly.entity_id
_entity_poly.type
_entity_poly.pdbx_seq_one_letter_code
_entity_poly.pdbx_strand_id
1 'polypeptide(L)'
;MPKEQTIPQYLLILMALSSLTACGQNTATNQTVPASGTSASVETKAPNSDYKPAFTGQTRIGSVKTTTPYEHKVLTEALKSPWGITSLPDGRLLITEREGTMRLVTQSGQVSDPITGLPAVNAGGQGGLLGVRVDPEFATNRMVYWVFSESRSDGNLTAVAKGKLSADEKKIENPTVIYRATPAYKGTLHYGGRILVGQDGNLVISTGERSDLVTRPQAQSLNSGLGKVIRITKDGQPASGNPFTGNANARPELYSYGHRNVQGLAVHPVTGDIWEGEFGPRGGDEINRIQPGKNYGWPTITYGIEYSGEKVGAGIQQKEGLEQPVYYWDPVVSPSGMTFYTSDAMPEWKNNLFVGALSGMHIVRLVIENNKVVGEERLVADQLQRFRDITQGNDGALYAVTDQGRLYRIFKK
;
A
#
# COMPACT_ATOMS: atom_id res chain seq x y z
N MET A 1 32.99 -67.26 -15.86
CA MET A 1 33.45 -67.51 -17.26
C MET A 1 32.82 -66.43 -18.10
N PRO A 2 33.59 -65.70 -18.87
CA PRO A 2 33.19 -64.48 -19.52
C PRO A 2 32.68 -64.73 -20.94
N LYS A 3 31.94 -63.78 -21.50
CA LYS A 3 31.94 -63.58 -22.95
C LYS A 3 31.78 -62.07 -23.22
N GLU A 4 32.87 -61.52 -23.72
CA GLU A 4 32.95 -60.30 -24.51
C GLU A 4 32.18 -60.48 -25.81
N GLN A 5 31.65 -59.37 -26.34
CA GLN A 5 31.53 -59.08 -27.78
C GLN A 5 31.32 -57.60 -28.01
N THR A 6 32.37 -56.92 -28.36
CA THR A 6 32.77 -56.21 -29.59
C THR A 6 31.74 -55.23 -30.22
N ILE A 7 32.24 -53.99 -30.29
CA ILE A 7 31.79 -52.83 -31.05
C ILE A 7 32.03 -53.05 -32.56
N PRO A 8 31.28 -52.42 -33.45
CA PRO A 8 31.89 -51.84 -34.63
C PRO A 8 31.65 -50.34 -34.78
N GLN A 9 32.75 -49.66 -35.01
CA GLN A 9 32.85 -48.31 -35.58
C GLN A 9 32.27 -48.27 -36.97
N TYR A 10 31.49 -47.24 -37.31
CA TYR A 10 31.33 -46.78 -38.68
C TYR A 10 31.54 -45.28 -38.79
N LEU A 11 32.31 -44.98 -39.76
CA LEU A 11 33.06 -43.87 -40.29
C LEU A 11 32.19 -42.64 -40.64
N LEU A 12 32.80 -41.45 -40.50
CA LEU A 12 32.37 -40.13 -40.94
C LEU A 12 32.05 -40.06 -42.43
N ILE A 13 31.03 -39.26 -42.76
CA ILE A 13 31.03 -38.45 -44.00
C ILE A 13 30.48 -37.05 -43.62
N LEU A 14 31.35 -36.04 -43.74
CA LEU A 14 30.99 -34.62 -43.75
C LEU A 14 30.27 -34.27 -45.08
N MET A 15 29.10 -33.66 -44.97
CA MET A 15 28.59 -32.77 -46.02
C MET A 15 28.21 -31.45 -45.41
N ALA A 16 28.96 -30.41 -45.78
CA ALA A 16 28.65 -29.02 -45.51
C ALA A 16 27.50 -28.56 -46.42
N LEU A 17 26.39 -28.16 -45.85
CA LEU A 17 25.40 -27.33 -46.55
C LEU A 17 25.32 -25.98 -45.80
N SER A 18 25.81 -24.96 -46.45
CA SER A 18 25.65 -23.58 -46.10
C SER A 18 24.20 -23.14 -46.34
N SER A 19 23.42 -22.91 -45.26
CA SER A 19 22.16 -22.17 -45.34
C SER A 19 22.34 -20.85 -44.64
N LEU A 20 22.32 -19.75 -45.42
CA LEU A 20 22.19 -18.39 -44.96
C LEU A 20 20.84 -18.23 -44.28
N THR A 21 20.84 -18.12 -42.95
CA THR A 21 19.70 -17.61 -42.19
C THR A 21 19.97 -16.16 -41.80
N ALA A 22 19.22 -15.26 -42.44
CA ALA A 22 19.18 -13.85 -42.06
C ALA A 22 18.64 -13.70 -40.61
N CYS A 23 19.50 -13.40 -39.67
CA CYS A 23 19.09 -12.93 -38.35
C CYS A 23 18.53 -11.51 -38.48
N GLY A 24 17.19 -11.39 -38.44
CA GLY A 24 16.53 -10.15 -38.13
C GLY A 24 16.86 -9.77 -36.68
N GLN A 25 17.73 -8.80 -36.51
CA GLN A 25 17.94 -8.16 -35.21
C GLN A 25 16.68 -7.39 -34.84
N ASN A 26 15.86 -7.94 -33.96
CA ASN A 26 14.93 -7.16 -33.16
C ASN A 26 15.76 -6.32 -32.20
N THR A 27 16.04 -5.07 -32.59
CA THR A 27 16.50 -4.04 -31.69
C THR A 27 15.34 -3.69 -30.74
N ALA A 28 15.25 -4.40 -29.63
CA ALA A 28 14.57 -3.88 -28.46
C ALA A 28 15.30 -2.59 -28.10
N THR A 29 14.68 -1.45 -28.37
CA THR A 29 15.12 -0.15 -27.86
C THR A 29 15.01 -0.22 -26.34
N ASN A 30 16.10 -0.62 -25.68
CA ASN A 30 16.31 -0.30 -24.29
C ASN A 30 16.26 1.24 -24.18
N GLN A 31 15.14 1.78 -23.79
CA GLN A 31 15.11 3.14 -23.25
C GLN A 31 15.92 3.10 -21.97
N THR A 32 17.17 3.42 -22.06
CA THR A 32 18.02 3.73 -20.91
C THR A 32 17.40 4.94 -20.24
N VAL A 33 16.68 4.68 -19.13
CA VAL A 33 16.40 5.73 -18.13
C VAL A 33 17.75 6.29 -17.72
N PRO A 34 17.95 7.62 -17.73
CA PRO A 34 19.24 8.20 -17.35
C PRO A 34 19.63 7.66 -15.96
N ALA A 35 20.83 7.14 -15.86
CA ALA A 35 21.43 6.75 -14.58
C ALA A 35 21.22 7.88 -13.56
N SER A 36 20.92 7.52 -12.30
CA SER A 36 20.69 8.41 -11.17
C SER A 36 21.58 9.65 -11.23
N GLY A 37 21.13 10.63 -12.00
CA GLY A 37 21.83 11.88 -12.22
C GLY A 37 21.63 12.75 -10.97
N THR A 38 22.64 13.43 -10.61
CA THR A 38 22.92 14.53 -9.71
C THR A 38 21.81 15.58 -9.50
N SER A 39 20.53 15.28 -9.73
CA SER A 39 19.43 16.21 -9.45
C SER A 39 19.22 16.33 -7.94
N ALA A 40 19.04 17.56 -7.47
CA ALA A 40 18.72 17.80 -6.05
C ALA A 40 17.42 17.09 -5.66
N SER A 41 17.31 16.70 -4.40
CA SER A 41 16.08 16.15 -3.85
C SER A 41 14.94 17.18 -3.94
N VAL A 42 13.70 16.69 -4.10
CA VAL A 42 12.50 17.54 -4.00
C VAL A 42 12.28 18.10 -2.59
N GLU A 43 12.84 17.43 -1.56
CA GLU A 43 12.75 17.90 -0.17
C GLU A 43 13.88 18.86 0.14
N THR A 44 13.51 20.12 0.36
CA THR A 44 14.45 21.22 0.64
C THR A 44 14.46 21.65 2.10
N LYS A 45 13.48 21.23 2.90
CA LYS A 45 13.41 21.56 4.34
C LYS A 45 14.48 20.77 5.10
N ALA A 46 14.98 21.36 6.18
CA ALA A 46 15.87 20.66 7.10
C ALA A 46 15.20 19.42 7.71
N PRO A 47 15.94 18.32 7.92
CA PRO A 47 15.42 17.17 8.64
C PRO A 47 15.12 17.52 10.11
N ASN A 48 14.23 16.76 10.74
CA ASN A 48 13.91 16.91 12.16
C ASN A 48 14.97 16.29 13.07
N SER A 49 15.76 15.38 12.54
CA SER A 49 16.83 14.67 13.26
C SER A 49 18.13 14.70 12.47
N ASP A 50 19.24 14.37 13.14
CA ASP A 50 20.56 14.18 12.55
C ASP A 50 20.85 12.72 12.17
N TYR A 51 19.82 11.86 12.20
CA TYR A 51 19.91 10.44 11.90
C TYR A 51 20.39 10.18 10.47
N LYS A 52 21.25 9.18 10.32
CA LYS A 52 21.84 8.86 9.02
C LYS A 52 21.17 7.65 8.40
N PRO A 53 20.93 7.66 7.07
CA PRO A 53 20.37 6.51 6.37
C PRO A 53 21.28 5.29 6.50
N ALA A 54 20.69 4.09 6.50
CA ALA A 54 21.41 2.83 6.53
C ALA A 54 22.20 2.58 5.25
N PHE A 55 21.72 3.13 4.14
CA PHE A 55 22.34 3.02 2.82
C PHE A 55 22.05 4.26 1.96
N THR A 56 22.88 4.46 0.94
CA THR A 56 22.72 5.56 -0.02
C THR A 56 21.39 5.43 -0.77
N GLY A 57 20.64 6.54 -0.85
CA GLY A 57 19.36 6.61 -1.56
C GLY A 57 18.15 6.18 -0.71
N GLN A 58 18.33 5.83 0.57
CA GLN A 58 17.21 5.48 1.46
C GLN A 58 16.31 6.68 1.82
N THR A 59 16.78 7.89 1.61
CA THR A 59 16.05 9.14 1.83
C THR A 59 16.55 10.22 0.87
N ARG A 60 15.76 11.27 0.65
CA ARG A 60 16.14 12.47 -0.13
C ARG A 60 16.78 12.13 -1.48
N ILE A 61 16.22 11.14 -2.16
CA ILE A 61 16.67 10.75 -3.50
C ILE A 61 16.51 11.91 -4.49
N GLY A 62 17.27 11.89 -5.58
CA GLY A 62 17.20 12.90 -6.65
C GLY A 62 15.80 13.04 -7.22
N SER A 63 15.44 14.28 -7.55
CA SER A 63 14.16 14.58 -8.19
C SER A 63 14.09 14.01 -9.60
N VAL A 64 12.94 13.52 -9.97
CA VAL A 64 12.55 13.17 -11.34
C VAL A 64 11.35 14.00 -11.75
N LYS A 65 11.11 14.14 -13.05
CA LYS A 65 9.98 14.91 -13.56
C LYS A 65 9.27 14.13 -14.66
N THR A 66 7.95 14.09 -14.58
CA THR A 66 7.10 13.60 -15.67
C THR A 66 7.27 14.49 -16.91
N THR A 67 7.58 13.89 -18.06
CA THR A 67 7.77 14.57 -19.34
C THR A 67 6.54 14.46 -20.22
N THR A 68 5.76 13.37 -20.11
CA THR A 68 4.47 13.24 -20.79
C THR A 68 3.49 14.28 -20.24
N PRO A 69 2.91 15.16 -21.07
CA PRO A 69 1.94 16.13 -20.59
C PRO A 69 0.75 15.45 -19.90
N TYR A 70 0.48 15.85 -18.67
CA TYR A 70 -0.66 15.40 -17.90
C TYR A 70 -1.43 16.59 -17.33
N GLU A 71 -2.67 16.37 -16.97
CA GLU A 71 -3.50 17.33 -16.27
C GLU A 71 -4.26 16.66 -15.13
N HIS A 72 -4.77 17.48 -14.22
CA HIS A 72 -5.65 17.03 -13.16
C HIS A 72 -6.96 17.83 -13.17
N LYS A 73 -8.03 17.16 -12.79
CA LYS A 73 -9.37 17.77 -12.73
C LYS A 73 -10.07 17.34 -11.45
N VAL A 74 -10.71 18.27 -10.75
CA VAL A 74 -11.65 17.96 -9.69
C VAL A 74 -12.96 17.47 -10.32
N LEU A 75 -13.37 16.25 -10.04
CA LEU A 75 -14.61 15.66 -10.52
C LEU A 75 -15.79 16.04 -9.63
N THR A 76 -15.59 16.07 -8.33
CA THR A 76 -16.58 16.46 -7.32
C THR A 76 -15.92 16.97 -6.05
N GLU A 77 -16.64 17.80 -5.29
CA GLU A 77 -16.28 18.28 -3.94
C GLU A 77 -17.36 17.87 -2.91
N ALA A 78 -18.26 16.96 -3.27
CA ALA A 78 -19.44 16.63 -2.47
C ALA A 78 -19.24 15.45 -1.51
N LEU A 79 -18.03 14.87 -1.45
CA LEU A 79 -17.74 13.76 -0.54
C LEU A 79 -17.54 14.26 0.90
N LYS A 80 -17.94 13.44 1.88
CA LYS A 80 -17.84 13.78 3.31
C LYS A 80 -16.71 12.99 3.97
N SER A 81 -15.57 13.64 4.17
CA SER A 81 -14.37 13.01 4.77
C SER A 81 -14.07 11.64 4.14
N PRO A 82 -13.88 11.56 2.82
CA PRO A 82 -13.64 10.28 2.15
C PRO A 82 -12.32 9.67 2.66
N TRP A 83 -12.28 8.32 2.77
CA TRP A 83 -11.11 7.66 3.31
C TRP A 83 -10.51 6.60 2.40
N GLY A 84 -11.30 5.67 1.88
CA GLY A 84 -10.86 4.62 0.95
C GLY A 84 -11.50 4.78 -0.41
N ILE A 85 -10.76 4.44 -1.46
CA ILE A 85 -11.25 4.44 -2.84
C ILE A 85 -10.84 3.16 -3.56
N THR A 86 -11.74 2.58 -4.35
CA THR A 86 -11.45 1.45 -5.23
C THR A 86 -12.24 1.57 -6.53
N SER A 87 -11.61 1.16 -7.65
CA SER A 87 -12.28 1.08 -8.95
C SER A 87 -13.21 -0.12 -9.01
N LEU A 88 -14.36 0.05 -9.67
CA LEU A 88 -15.27 -1.03 -10.05
C LEU A 88 -15.02 -1.50 -11.48
N PRO A 89 -15.42 -2.73 -11.85
CA PRO A 89 -15.26 -3.25 -13.20
C PRO A 89 -15.93 -2.39 -14.30
N ASP A 90 -17.00 -1.67 -13.95
CA ASP A 90 -17.72 -0.76 -14.86
C ASP A 90 -17.10 0.65 -14.97
N GLY A 91 -15.97 0.89 -14.32
CA GLY A 91 -15.22 2.15 -14.33
C GLY A 91 -15.68 3.17 -13.30
N ARG A 92 -16.77 2.92 -12.57
CA ARG A 92 -17.14 3.76 -11.42
C ARG A 92 -16.18 3.54 -10.26
N LEU A 93 -16.28 4.38 -9.26
CA LEU A 93 -15.46 4.35 -8.05
C LEU A 93 -16.35 4.08 -6.84
N LEU A 94 -15.95 3.19 -5.97
CA LEU A 94 -16.56 2.99 -4.65
C LEU A 94 -15.68 3.69 -3.62
N ILE A 95 -16.28 4.60 -2.85
CA ILE A 95 -15.56 5.46 -1.89
C ILE A 95 -16.21 5.31 -0.52
N THR A 96 -15.41 5.12 0.53
CA THR A 96 -15.87 5.16 1.92
C THR A 96 -15.83 6.59 2.45
N GLU A 97 -16.83 6.95 3.23
CA GLU A 97 -16.91 8.19 4.03
C GLU A 97 -16.78 7.82 5.51
N ARG A 98 -15.91 8.49 6.24
CA ARG A 98 -15.51 8.14 7.62
C ARG A 98 -16.67 7.94 8.60
N GLU A 99 -17.76 8.67 8.41
CA GLU A 99 -18.95 8.60 9.28
C GLU A 99 -19.76 7.28 9.12
N GLY A 100 -19.36 6.37 8.22
CA GLY A 100 -19.95 5.05 8.09
C GLY A 100 -20.85 4.86 6.87
N THR A 101 -20.65 5.62 5.81
CA THR A 101 -21.33 5.46 4.52
C THR A 101 -20.35 5.13 3.40
N MET A 102 -20.86 4.58 2.30
CA MET A 102 -20.13 4.45 1.04
C MET A 102 -20.85 5.22 -0.07
N ARG A 103 -20.10 5.62 -1.09
CA ARG A 103 -20.64 6.30 -2.29
C ARG A 103 -20.12 5.63 -3.54
N LEU A 104 -20.98 5.55 -4.55
CA LEU A 104 -20.55 5.33 -5.92
C LEU A 104 -20.35 6.68 -6.58
N VAL A 105 -19.23 6.81 -7.31
CA VAL A 105 -18.96 8.03 -8.08
C VAL A 105 -18.64 7.63 -9.51
N THR A 106 -19.33 8.28 -10.46
CA THR A 106 -19.06 8.08 -11.89
C THR A 106 -17.78 8.80 -12.33
N GLN A 107 -17.23 8.43 -13.47
CA GLN A 107 -16.10 9.16 -14.08
C GLN A 107 -16.43 10.60 -14.48
N SER A 108 -17.72 10.97 -14.57
CA SER A 108 -18.17 12.34 -14.76
C SER A 108 -18.34 13.13 -13.44
N GLY A 109 -18.13 12.49 -12.29
CA GLY A 109 -18.20 13.14 -10.97
C GLY A 109 -19.58 13.10 -10.31
N GLN A 110 -20.56 12.37 -10.86
CA GLN A 110 -21.85 12.18 -10.20
C GLN A 110 -21.70 11.27 -8.99
N VAL A 111 -22.17 11.75 -7.84
CA VAL A 111 -22.11 11.02 -6.55
C VAL A 111 -23.48 10.42 -6.26
N SER A 112 -23.52 9.13 -5.93
CA SER A 112 -24.75 8.42 -5.54
C SER A 112 -25.30 8.91 -4.20
N ASP A 113 -26.53 8.51 -3.87
CA ASP A 113 -26.99 8.50 -2.49
C ASP A 113 -26.09 7.62 -1.60
N PRO A 114 -26.08 7.83 -0.25
CA PRO A 114 -25.33 7.00 0.66
C PRO A 114 -25.76 5.54 0.57
N ILE A 115 -24.77 4.64 0.41
CA ILE A 115 -24.97 3.19 0.57
C ILE A 115 -25.00 2.89 2.06
N THR A 116 -26.07 2.26 2.51
CA THR A 116 -26.36 1.94 3.92
C THR A 116 -26.14 0.45 4.21
N GLY A 117 -26.53 -0.02 5.42
CA GLY A 117 -26.42 -1.44 5.81
C GLY A 117 -25.05 -1.85 6.30
N LEU A 118 -24.16 -0.90 6.59
CA LEU A 118 -22.87 -1.15 7.19
C LEU A 118 -22.96 -1.25 8.72
N PRO A 119 -22.09 -2.01 9.41
CA PRO A 119 -21.98 -1.94 10.86
C PRO A 119 -21.67 -0.52 11.33
N ALA A 120 -22.16 -0.17 12.52
CA ALA A 120 -21.87 1.11 13.14
C ALA A 120 -20.35 1.30 13.36
N VAL A 121 -19.85 2.47 13.07
CA VAL A 121 -18.42 2.81 13.21
C VAL A 121 -18.18 3.74 14.39
N ASN A 122 -16.98 3.70 14.96
CA ASN A 122 -16.49 4.71 15.90
C ASN A 122 -15.70 5.78 15.12
N ALA A 123 -16.33 6.86 14.72
CA ALA A 123 -15.71 7.92 13.92
C ALA A 123 -14.83 8.89 14.73
N GLY A 124 -14.57 8.62 16.01
CA GLY A 124 -13.73 9.45 16.86
C GLY A 124 -12.26 9.49 16.39
N GLY A 125 -11.66 10.68 16.44
CA GLY A 125 -10.25 10.88 16.08
C GLY A 125 -9.91 10.45 14.65
N GLN A 126 -9.06 9.42 14.53
CA GLN A 126 -8.69 8.81 13.23
C GLN A 126 -9.57 7.60 12.86
N GLY A 127 -10.55 7.24 13.69
CA GLY A 127 -11.46 6.14 13.44
C GLY A 127 -12.53 6.45 12.39
N GLY A 128 -13.41 5.48 12.16
CA GLY A 128 -14.51 5.57 11.21
C GLY A 128 -14.55 4.39 10.24
N LEU A 129 -15.21 4.57 9.10
CA LEU A 129 -15.14 3.66 7.96
C LEU A 129 -13.88 4.00 7.16
N LEU A 130 -13.00 3.00 6.99
CA LEU A 130 -11.64 3.19 6.50
C LEU A 130 -11.45 2.60 5.10
N GLY A 131 -10.46 1.72 4.91
CA GLY A 131 -10.14 1.13 3.61
C GLY A 131 -11.24 0.25 3.04
N VAL A 132 -11.34 0.21 1.72
CA VAL A 132 -12.31 -0.60 0.98
C VAL A 132 -11.65 -1.27 -0.22
N ARG A 133 -12.06 -2.51 -0.51
CA ARG A 133 -11.75 -3.23 -1.75
C ARG A 133 -12.95 -4.05 -2.17
N VAL A 134 -13.10 -4.20 -3.48
CA VAL A 134 -14.05 -5.14 -4.04
C VAL A 134 -13.38 -6.45 -4.36
N ASP A 135 -14.16 -7.52 -4.38
CA ASP A 135 -13.69 -8.82 -4.82
C ASP A 135 -13.20 -8.77 -6.27
N PRO A 136 -12.15 -9.49 -6.68
CA PRO A 136 -11.75 -9.61 -8.08
C PRO A 136 -12.89 -10.08 -9.00
N GLU A 137 -13.83 -10.87 -8.46
CA GLU A 137 -15.04 -11.33 -9.17
C GLU A 137 -16.27 -10.45 -8.90
N PHE A 138 -16.07 -9.19 -8.53
CA PHE A 138 -17.17 -8.26 -8.16
C PHE A 138 -18.25 -8.16 -9.22
N ALA A 139 -17.92 -8.25 -10.49
CA ALA A 139 -18.90 -8.20 -11.58
C ALA A 139 -19.98 -9.30 -11.45
N THR A 140 -19.64 -10.45 -10.83
CA THR A 140 -20.55 -11.58 -10.63
C THR A 140 -21.05 -11.69 -9.21
N ASN A 141 -20.19 -11.53 -8.22
CA ASN A 141 -20.53 -11.77 -6.80
C ASN A 141 -20.91 -10.52 -6.02
N ARG A 142 -20.53 -9.33 -6.50
CA ARG A 142 -20.77 -8.00 -5.88
C ARG A 142 -20.24 -7.87 -4.44
N MET A 143 -19.23 -8.69 -4.07
CA MET A 143 -18.66 -8.69 -2.73
C MET A 143 -17.75 -7.50 -2.49
N VAL A 144 -17.91 -6.88 -1.33
CA VAL A 144 -17.11 -5.74 -0.83
C VAL A 144 -16.49 -6.12 0.50
N TYR A 145 -15.23 -5.75 0.69
CA TYR A 145 -14.47 -5.88 1.94
C TYR A 145 -14.08 -4.48 2.41
N TRP A 146 -14.21 -4.23 3.71
CA TRP A 146 -13.83 -2.93 4.27
C TRP A 146 -13.25 -3.06 5.67
N VAL A 147 -12.49 -2.06 6.06
CA VAL A 147 -11.94 -1.90 7.41
C VAL A 147 -12.68 -0.76 8.10
N PHE A 148 -12.93 -0.90 9.38
CA PHE A 148 -13.57 0.12 10.18
C PHE A 148 -13.12 0.06 11.63
N SER A 149 -13.35 1.14 12.38
CA SER A 149 -13.19 1.15 13.83
C SER A 149 -14.50 0.72 14.49
N GLU A 150 -14.45 -0.40 15.21
CA GLU A 150 -15.58 -0.98 15.93
C GLU A 150 -15.55 -0.57 17.41
N SER A 151 -16.68 -0.04 17.93
CA SER A 151 -16.84 0.19 19.37
C SER A 151 -17.05 -1.11 20.12
N ARG A 152 -16.40 -1.26 21.28
CA ARG A 152 -16.51 -2.40 22.20
C ARG A 152 -16.77 -1.88 23.63
N SER A 153 -17.18 -2.76 24.52
CA SER A 153 -17.39 -2.41 25.94
C SER A 153 -16.12 -1.96 26.66
N ASP A 154 -14.96 -2.47 26.22
CA ASP A 154 -13.61 -2.18 26.75
C ASP A 154 -12.82 -1.13 25.95
N GLY A 155 -13.42 -0.57 24.89
CA GLY A 155 -12.78 0.44 24.05
C GLY A 155 -13.24 0.39 22.61
N ASN A 156 -12.30 0.40 21.67
CA ASN A 156 -12.54 0.26 20.24
C ASN A 156 -11.34 -0.44 19.57
N LEU A 157 -11.54 -0.99 18.40
CA LEU A 157 -10.49 -1.70 17.67
C LEU A 157 -10.68 -1.58 16.15
N THR A 158 -9.64 -1.92 15.40
CA THR A 158 -9.71 -2.08 13.96
C THR A 158 -10.38 -3.42 13.64
N ALA A 159 -11.49 -3.37 12.89
CA ALA A 159 -12.22 -4.55 12.44
C ALA A 159 -12.29 -4.61 10.91
N VAL A 160 -12.45 -5.81 10.38
CA VAL A 160 -12.67 -6.09 8.96
C VAL A 160 -14.03 -6.71 8.78
N ALA A 161 -14.78 -6.22 7.81
CA ALA A 161 -16.06 -6.81 7.46
C ALA A 161 -16.16 -7.02 5.94
N LYS A 162 -17.12 -7.87 5.57
CA LYS A 162 -17.52 -8.12 4.19
C LYS A 162 -19.03 -8.06 4.05
N GLY A 163 -19.51 -7.84 2.84
CA GLY A 163 -20.93 -7.90 2.52
C GLY A 163 -21.13 -7.73 1.02
N LYS A 164 -22.35 -7.97 0.56
CA LYS A 164 -22.71 -7.88 -0.85
C LYS A 164 -23.37 -6.54 -1.14
N LEU A 165 -22.89 -5.80 -2.13
CA LEU A 165 -23.59 -4.62 -2.63
C LEU A 165 -24.88 -5.07 -3.31
N SER A 166 -26.05 -4.57 -2.84
CA SER A 166 -27.37 -4.90 -3.38
C SER A 166 -27.47 -4.58 -4.89
N ALA A 167 -28.42 -5.22 -5.57
CA ALA A 167 -28.61 -5.02 -6.99
C ALA A 167 -29.02 -3.58 -7.35
N ASP A 168 -29.78 -2.92 -6.47
CA ASP A 168 -30.17 -1.51 -6.58
C ASP A 168 -29.11 -0.52 -6.08
N GLU A 169 -27.97 -1.04 -5.59
CA GLU A 169 -26.80 -0.29 -5.12
C GLU A 169 -27.04 0.64 -3.93
N LYS A 170 -28.10 0.42 -3.15
CA LYS A 170 -28.47 1.30 -2.03
C LYS A 170 -28.01 0.81 -0.67
N LYS A 171 -27.64 -0.48 -0.56
CA LYS A 171 -27.24 -1.08 0.71
C LYS A 171 -26.20 -2.19 0.55
N ILE A 172 -25.48 -2.45 1.63
CA ILE A 172 -24.72 -3.68 1.81
C ILE A 172 -25.64 -4.73 2.44
N GLU A 173 -25.77 -5.87 1.79
CA GLU A 173 -26.54 -7.03 2.26
C GLU A 173 -25.61 -7.96 3.04
N ASN A 174 -26.17 -8.56 4.11
CA ASN A 174 -25.50 -9.56 4.97
C ASN A 174 -24.10 -9.13 5.45
N PRO A 175 -23.94 -7.92 6.02
CA PRO A 175 -22.64 -7.47 6.52
C PRO A 175 -22.17 -8.39 7.63
N THR A 176 -20.96 -8.91 7.53
CA THR A 176 -20.36 -9.83 8.49
C THR A 176 -18.97 -9.36 8.88
N VAL A 177 -18.73 -9.20 10.18
CA VAL A 177 -17.38 -8.90 10.70
C VAL A 177 -16.57 -10.20 10.69
N ILE A 178 -15.48 -10.22 9.95
CA ILE A 178 -14.63 -11.39 9.71
C ILE A 178 -13.32 -11.37 10.49
N TYR A 179 -12.90 -10.19 11.00
CA TYR A 179 -11.68 -10.06 11.80
C TYR A 179 -11.77 -8.89 12.79
N ARG A 180 -11.10 -9.03 13.94
CA ARG A 180 -10.92 -7.99 14.96
C ARG A 180 -9.48 -7.97 15.47
N ALA A 181 -8.82 -6.82 15.36
CA ALA A 181 -7.47 -6.61 15.87
C ALA A 181 -7.49 -6.39 17.37
N THR A 182 -7.49 -7.46 18.14
CA THR A 182 -7.47 -7.39 19.61
C THR A 182 -6.03 -7.19 20.12
N PRO A 183 -5.88 -6.57 21.31
CA PRO A 183 -6.92 -6.10 22.23
C PRO A 183 -7.59 -4.80 21.75
N ALA A 184 -8.79 -4.54 22.29
CA ALA A 184 -9.42 -3.22 22.16
C ALA A 184 -8.66 -2.18 23.00
N TYR A 185 -8.82 -0.91 22.65
CA TYR A 185 -8.17 0.21 23.36
C TYR A 185 -9.05 1.46 23.34
N LYS A 186 -8.99 2.28 24.40
CA LYS A 186 -9.84 3.48 24.51
C LYS A 186 -9.36 4.67 23.66
N GLY A 187 -8.09 4.65 23.18
CA GLY A 187 -7.56 5.69 22.31
C GLY A 187 -8.22 5.72 20.93
N THR A 188 -8.17 6.85 20.24
CA THR A 188 -8.84 7.08 18.95
C THR A 188 -7.88 7.35 17.80
N LEU A 189 -6.59 6.99 17.95
CA LEU A 189 -5.56 7.19 16.95
C LEU A 189 -5.00 5.85 16.46
N HIS A 190 -4.23 5.87 15.37
CA HIS A 190 -3.48 4.76 14.78
C HIS A 190 -4.28 3.46 14.63
N TYR A 191 -5.26 3.46 13.77
CA TYR A 191 -6.03 2.26 13.42
C TYR A 191 -5.38 1.41 12.30
N GLY A 192 -4.39 1.96 11.56
CA GLY A 192 -3.99 1.41 10.26
C GLY A 192 -5.14 1.56 9.27
N GLY A 193 -5.77 0.45 8.91
CA GLY A 193 -7.06 0.48 8.24
C GLY A 193 -7.00 0.32 6.72
N ARG A 194 -5.86 -0.04 6.14
CA ARG A 194 -5.78 -0.34 4.71
C ARG A 194 -6.08 -1.82 4.45
N ILE A 195 -6.68 -2.12 3.30
CA ILE A 195 -7.01 -3.47 2.86
C ILE A 195 -6.70 -3.63 1.37
N LEU A 196 -6.17 -4.77 0.99
CA LEU A 196 -6.04 -5.20 -0.39
C LEU A 196 -6.38 -6.70 -0.53
N VAL A 197 -6.61 -7.15 -1.75
CA VAL A 197 -6.66 -8.57 -2.11
C VAL A 197 -5.31 -8.93 -2.73
N GLY A 198 -4.61 -9.88 -2.13
CA GLY A 198 -3.34 -10.39 -2.63
C GLY A 198 -3.51 -11.21 -3.91
N GLN A 199 -2.42 -11.49 -4.60
CA GLN A 199 -2.44 -12.31 -5.82
C GLN A 199 -2.94 -13.74 -5.56
N ASP A 200 -2.83 -14.22 -4.34
CA ASP A 200 -3.34 -15.52 -3.87
C ASP A 200 -4.83 -15.50 -3.49
N GLY A 201 -5.51 -14.36 -3.68
CA GLY A 201 -6.91 -14.17 -3.37
C GLY A 201 -7.22 -13.93 -1.89
N ASN A 202 -6.22 -13.94 -1.00
CA ASN A 202 -6.40 -13.62 0.41
C ASN A 202 -6.45 -12.11 0.66
N LEU A 203 -7.05 -11.73 1.77
CA LEU A 203 -7.07 -10.34 2.23
C LEU A 203 -5.79 -10.03 3.00
N VAL A 204 -5.17 -8.90 2.69
CA VAL A 204 -4.05 -8.33 3.45
C VAL A 204 -4.52 -7.02 4.06
N ILE A 205 -4.37 -6.89 5.36
CA ILE A 205 -4.92 -5.76 6.13
C ILE A 205 -3.83 -5.19 7.04
N SER A 206 -3.82 -3.88 7.18
CA SER A 206 -2.95 -3.19 8.11
C SER A 206 -3.66 -2.76 9.38
N THR A 207 -2.94 -2.80 10.50
CA THR A 207 -3.38 -2.28 11.79
C THR A 207 -2.36 -1.31 12.36
N GLY A 208 -2.78 -0.39 13.22
CA GLY A 208 -1.91 0.54 13.94
C GLY A 208 -1.75 0.16 15.41
N GLU A 209 -0.73 0.70 16.05
CA GLU A 209 -0.39 0.41 17.45
C GLU A 209 -1.14 1.29 18.46
N ARG A 210 -2.06 2.15 17.99
CA ARG A 210 -3.00 2.99 18.75
C ARG A 210 -2.41 4.24 19.40
N SER A 211 -1.17 4.62 19.04
CA SER A 211 -0.51 5.92 19.38
C SER A 211 -0.37 6.24 20.86
N ASP A 212 -0.23 5.25 21.71
CA ASP A 212 -0.04 5.45 23.15
C ASP A 212 1.20 4.69 23.65
N LEU A 213 1.89 5.23 24.64
CA LEU A 213 3.06 4.58 25.23
C LEU A 213 2.72 3.20 25.82
N VAL A 214 1.49 3.03 26.32
CA VAL A 214 1.02 1.73 26.87
C VAL A 214 0.80 0.69 25.77
N THR A 215 0.34 1.11 24.59
CA THR A 215 0.05 0.19 23.48
C THR A 215 1.21 0.03 22.50
N ARG A 216 2.12 1.00 22.44
CA ARG A 216 3.29 1.01 21.55
C ARG A 216 4.11 -0.29 21.58
N PRO A 217 4.42 -0.89 22.75
CA PRO A 217 5.17 -2.16 22.80
C PRO A 217 4.44 -3.34 22.14
N GLN A 218 3.13 -3.26 21.97
CA GLN A 218 2.36 -4.33 21.35
C GLN A 218 2.66 -4.50 19.85
N ALA A 219 3.26 -3.50 19.19
CA ALA A 219 3.76 -3.65 17.83
C ALA A 219 4.78 -4.79 17.73
N GLN A 220 5.57 -5.03 18.79
CA GLN A 220 6.56 -6.12 18.87
C GLN A 220 5.98 -7.46 19.37
N SER A 221 4.78 -7.46 19.97
CA SER A 221 4.16 -8.68 20.50
C SER A 221 3.49 -9.50 19.39
N LEU A 222 3.84 -10.77 19.27
CA LEU A 222 3.20 -11.70 18.33
C LEU A 222 1.80 -12.13 18.78
N ASN A 223 1.44 -11.90 20.07
CA ASN A 223 0.11 -12.18 20.61
C ASN A 223 -0.89 -11.02 20.48
N SER A 224 -0.47 -9.91 19.86
CA SER A 224 -1.30 -8.72 19.64
C SER A 224 -1.60 -8.51 18.18
N GLY A 225 -2.81 -8.03 17.88
CA GLY A 225 -3.21 -7.57 16.55
C GLY A 225 -2.82 -6.10 16.26
N LEU A 226 -2.15 -5.40 17.19
CA LEU A 226 -1.80 -3.99 17.07
C LEU A 226 -0.43 -3.80 16.41
N GLY A 227 -0.34 -2.90 15.42
CA GLY A 227 0.90 -2.61 14.69
C GLY A 227 1.36 -3.79 13.83
N LYS A 228 0.47 -4.29 12.97
CA LYS A 228 0.66 -5.51 12.16
C LYS A 228 0.23 -5.33 10.71
N VAL A 229 0.82 -6.13 9.84
CA VAL A 229 0.17 -6.55 8.60
C VAL A 229 -0.33 -7.98 8.82
N ILE A 230 -1.59 -8.24 8.54
CA ILE A 230 -2.23 -9.55 8.70
C ILE A 230 -2.67 -10.08 7.34
N ARG A 231 -2.73 -11.40 7.19
CA ARG A 231 -3.20 -12.07 5.98
C ARG A 231 -4.20 -13.16 6.35
N ILE A 232 -5.44 -12.97 5.87
CA ILE A 232 -6.58 -13.84 6.18
C ILE A 232 -7.32 -14.21 4.89
N THR A 233 -8.08 -15.31 4.94
CA THR A 233 -8.99 -15.65 3.87
C THR A 233 -10.16 -14.66 3.78
N LYS A 234 -10.92 -14.70 2.69
CA LYS A 234 -12.16 -13.90 2.52
C LYS A 234 -13.24 -14.19 3.58
N ASP A 235 -13.06 -15.26 4.38
CA ASP A 235 -13.93 -15.65 5.50
C ASP A 235 -13.32 -15.36 6.88
N GLY A 236 -12.17 -14.70 6.92
CA GLY A 236 -11.52 -14.26 8.16
C GLY A 236 -10.65 -15.31 8.84
N GLN A 237 -10.42 -16.48 8.23
CA GLN A 237 -9.50 -17.48 8.76
C GLN A 237 -8.05 -17.08 8.44
N PRO A 238 -7.07 -17.45 9.27
CA PRO A 238 -5.66 -17.28 8.92
C PRO A 238 -5.37 -17.91 7.55
N ALA A 239 -4.70 -17.18 6.66
CA ALA A 239 -4.40 -17.71 5.34
C ALA A 239 -3.34 -18.82 5.41
N SER A 240 -3.46 -19.81 4.56
CA SER A 240 -2.47 -20.89 4.43
C SER A 240 -1.08 -20.33 4.09
N GLY A 241 -0.04 -20.87 4.70
CA GLY A 241 1.34 -20.42 4.50
C GLY A 241 1.70 -19.12 5.23
N ASN A 242 0.88 -18.64 6.18
CA ASN A 242 1.29 -17.57 7.08
C ASN A 242 2.49 -17.99 7.93
N PRO A 243 3.44 -17.07 8.19
CA PRO A 243 4.74 -17.42 8.78
C PRO A 243 4.66 -17.90 10.24
N PHE A 244 3.59 -17.57 10.95
CA PHE A 244 3.43 -17.92 12.38
C PHE A 244 2.43 -19.04 12.60
N THR A 245 1.93 -19.70 11.54
CA THR A 245 1.05 -20.87 11.66
C THR A 245 1.76 -21.99 12.44
N GLY A 246 1.11 -22.52 13.48
CA GLY A 246 1.67 -23.55 14.36
C GLY A 246 2.54 -23.02 15.49
N ASN A 247 2.79 -21.71 15.60
CA ASN A 247 3.45 -21.12 16.76
C ASN A 247 2.40 -20.79 17.84
N ALA A 248 2.39 -21.55 18.94
CA ALA A 248 1.45 -21.36 20.04
C ALA A 248 1.55 -19.98 20.74
N ASN A 249 2.67 -19.28 20.59
CA ASN A 249 2.94 -17.96 21.16
C ASN A 249 2.71 -16.82 20.19
N ALA A 250 2.11 -17.07 19.03
CA ALA A 250 1.83 -16.08 18.02
C ALA A 250 0.43 -16.23 17.42
N ARG A 251 -0.13 -15.15 16.96
CA ARG A 251 -1.40 -15.16 16.23
C ARG A 251 -1.15 -15.68 14.81
N PRO A 252 -1.88 -16.68 14.35
CA PRO A 252 -1.63 -17.35 13.07
C PRO A 252 -1.95 -16.48 11.84
N GLU A 253 -2.73 -15.41 12.00
CA GLU A 253 -3.05 -14.47 10.92
C GLU A 253 -1.97 -13.42 10.68
N LEU A 254 -0.95 -13.30 11.53
CA LEU A 254 0.13 -12.32 11.34
C LEU A 254 0.96 -12.64 10.11
N TYR A 255 1.23 -11.61 9.30
CA TYR A 255 2.11 -11.69 8.15
C TYR A 255 3.44 -10.97 8.40
N SER A 256 3.40 -9.78 9.01
CA SER A 256 4.56 -9.03 9.53
C SER A 256 4.18 -8.25 10.79
N TYR A 257 5.17 -7.75 11.52
CA TYR A 257 4.96 -7.05 12.78
C TYR A 257 5.99 -5.92 12.99
N GLY A 258 5.84 -5.17 14.08
CA GLY A 258 6.73 -4.06 14.37
C GLY A 258 6.40 -2.81 13.56
N HIS A 259 5.12 -2.60 13.22
CA HIS A 259 4.61 -1.43 12.52
C HIS A 259 4.03 -0.39 13.47
N ARG A 260 4.12 0.89 13.09
CA ARG A 260 3.53 1.98 13.85
C ARG A 260 2.08 2.24 13.42
N ASN A 261 1.86 2.69 12.19
CA ASN A 261 0.54 3.02 11.67
C ASN A 261 0.53 2.96 10.14
N VAL A 262 0.35 1.78 9.62
CA VAL A 262 0.37 1.54 8.18
C VAL A 262 -0.89 2.10 7.53
N GLN A 263 -0.74 3.11 6.70
CA GLN A 263 -1.83 3.83 6.03
C GLN A 263 -1.92 3.53 4.52
N GLY A 264 -0.90 2.92 3.94
CA GLY A 264 -0.84 2.51 2.54
C GLY A 264 -0.55 1.02 2.40
N LEU A 265 -1.19 0.34 1.44
CA LEU A 265 -0.85 -1.01 0.98
C LEU A 265 -1.02 -1.09 -0.53
N ALA A 266 -0.04 -1.64 -1.23
CA ALA A 266 -0.13 -1.91 -2.66
C ALA A 266 0.61 -3.19 -3.03
N VAL A 267 0.19 -3.84 -4.12
CA VAL A 267 0.88 -5.01 -4.69
C VAL A 267 1.71 -4.54 -5.88
N HIS A 268 2.99 -4.87 -5.90
CA HIS A 268 3.84 -4.57 -7.05
C HIS A 268 3.40 -5.42 -8.25
N PRO A 269 3.08 -4.82 -9.40
CA PRO A 269 2.38 -5.51 -10.49
C PRO A 269 3.19 -6.62 -11.15
N VAL A 270 4.51 -6.53 -11.09
CA VAL A 270 5.42 -7.50 -11.73
C VAL A 270 5.87 -8.59 -10.77
N THR A 271 6.25 -8.22 -9.54
CA THR A 271 6.84 -9.17 -8.57
C THR A 271 5.81 -9.80 -7.64
N GLY A 272 4.63 -9.17 -7.49
CA GLY A 272 3.62 -9.59 -6.52
C GLY A 272 3.94 -9.22 -5.07
N ASP A 273 5.06 -8.57 -4.82
CA ASP A 273 5.45 -8.12 -3.48
C ASP A 273 4.43 -7.13 -2.91
N ILE A 274 4.16 -7.27 -1.64
CA ILE A 274 3.35 -6.31 -0.89
C ILE A 274 4.26 -5.16 -0.46
N TRP A 275 3.84 -3.94 -0.76
CA TRP A 275 4.46 -2.72 -0.29
C TRP A 275 3.51 -2.00 0.64
N GLU A 276 4.08 -1.34 1.65
CA GLU A 276 3.30 -0.54 2.58
C GLU A 276 3.93 0.83 2.79
N GLY A 277 3.07 1.80 3.24
CA GLY A 277 3.49 3.11 3.69
C GLY A 277 2.96 3.39 5.08
N GLU A 278 3.84 3.81 6.00
CA GLU A 278 3.46 4.07 7.37
C GLU A 278 3.98 5.40 7.93
N PHE A 279 3.23 5.92 8.91
CA PHE A 279 3.61 7.15 9.60
C PHE A 279 4.73 6.91 10.60
N GLY A 280 5.79 7.69 10.49
CA GLY A 280 6.71 7.94 11.58
C GLY A 280 6.13 8.86 12.65
N PRO A 281 6.88 9.16 13.72
CA PRO A 281 6.52 10.20 14.67
C PRO A 281 6.84 11.59 14.10
N ARG A 282 7.79 12.31 14.61
CA ARG A 282 8.31 13.56 14.02
C ARG A 282 9.52 13.21 13.15
N GLY A 283 9.32 13.05 11.82
CA GLY A 283 10.25 12.42 10.88
C GLY A 283 10.06 10.90 10.81
N GLY A 284 10.73 10.26 9.85
CA GLY A 284 10.76 8.81 9.73
C GLY A 284 9.46 8.17 9.24
N ASP A 285 8.69 8.85 8.39
CA ASP A 285 7.66 8.18 7.58
C ASP A 285 8.33 7.19 6.62
N GLU A 286 7.75 6.01 6.43
CA GLU A 286 8.44 4.91 5.75
C GLU A 286 7.66 4.35 4.56
N ILE A 287 8.41 3.84 3.59
CA ILE A 287 7.93 2.88 2.59
C ILE A 287 8.70 1.58 2.79
N ASN A 288 7.98 0.52 2.99
CA ASN A 288 8.51 -0.81 3.24
C ASN A 288 8.04 -1.82 2.18
N ARG A 289 8.90 -2.79 1.84
CA ARG A 289 8.54 -3.99 1.10
C ARG A 289 8.31 -5.11 2.11
N ILE A 290 7.07 -5.57 2.23
CA ILE A 290 6.65 -6.51 3.27
C ILE A 290 7.06 -7.93 2.90
N GLN A 291 7.76 -8.59 3.83
CA GLN A 291 8.15 -9.98 3.76
C GLN A 291 7.51 -10.78 4.91
N PRO A 292 7.11 -12.03 4.67
CA PRO A 292 6.48 -12.85 5.70
C PRO A 292 7.41 -13.10 6.90
N GLY A 293 6.87 -12.94 8.10
CA GLY A 293 7.56 -13.20 9.37
C GLY A 293 8.54 -12.12 9.82
N LYS A 294 8.72 -11.05 9.05
CA LYS A 294 9.71 -10.01 9.33
C LYS A 294 9.19 -8.95 10.31
N ASN A 295 10.14 -8.39 11.07
CA ASN A 295 9.95 -7.34 12.07
C ASN A 295 10.43 -6.00 11.52
N TYR A 296 9.53 -5.01 11.39
CA TYR A 296 9.81 -3.67 10.85
C TYR A 296 10.24 -2.67 11.93
N GLY A 297 10.45 -3.13 13.13
CA GLY A 297 11.27 -2.49 14.14
C GLY A 297 10.59 -1.50 15.07
N TRP A 298 9.43 -0.93 14.75
CA TRP A 298 8.75 0.01 15.64
C TRP A 298 8.37 -0.67 16.98
N PRO A 299 8.62 -0.04 18.16
CA PRO A 299 9.27 1.26 18.40
C PRO A 299 10.78 1.15 18.70
N THR A 300 11.41 0.01 18.46
CA THR A 300 12.83 -0.24 18.78
C THR A 300 13.76 0.57 17.89
N ILE A 301 13.48 0.63 16.58
CA ILE A 301 14.19 1.46 15.61
C ILE A 301 13.22 2.42 14.92
N THR A 302 13.69 3.61 14.56
CA THR A 302 12.96 4.58 13.74
C THR A 302 13.91 5.68 13.27
N TYR A 303 13.57 6.34 12.15
CA TYR A 303 14.24 7.54 11.65
C TYR A 303 13.60 8.84 12.16
N GLY A 304 12.57 8.74 13.01
CA GLY A 304 11.92 9.89 13.62
C GLY A 304 12.24 10.06 15.10
N ILE A 305 11.86 11.21 15.64
CA ILE A 305 11.97 11.56 17.06
C ILE A 305 10.57 11.77 17.66
N GLU A 306 10.43 11.81 18.98
CA GLU A 306 9.16 12.14 19.62
C GLU A 306 8.71 13.56 19.26
N TYR A 307 7.42 13.84 19.38
CA TYR A 307 6.89 15.18 19.13
C TYR A 307 7.44 16.22 20.12
N SER A 308 7.90 15.79 21.29
CA SER A 308 8.62 16.63 22.26
C SER A 308 10.01 17.05 21.79
N GLY A 309 10.58 16.35 20.78
CA GLY A 309 11.96 16.49 20.34
C GLY A 309 12.92 15.46 20.93
N GLU A 310 12.45 14.66 21.87
CA GLU A 310 13.25 13.59 22.49
C GLU A 310 13.41 12.38 21.53
N LYS A 311 14.38 11.52 21.82
CA LYS A 311 14.56 10.26 21.09
C LYS A 311 13.43 9.27 21.37
N VAL A 312 13.01 8.52 20.35
CA VAL A 312 12.15 7.36 20.57
C VAL A 312 13.00 6.23 21.17
N GLY A 313 12.61 5.75 22.34
CA GLY A 313 13.35 4.67 23.01
C GLY A 313 14.85 4.97 23.17
N ALA A 314 15.70 4.08 22.66
CA ALA A 314 17.16 4.28 22.71
C ALA A 314 17.69 5.20 21.59
N GLY A 315 16.84 5.69 20.67
CA GLY A 315 17.22 6.56 19.54
C GLY A 315 18.12 5.88 18.53
N ILE A 316 17.87 4.60 18.23
CA ILE A 316 18.61 3.82 17.25
C ILE A 316 17.79 3.65 15.96
N GLN A 317 18.47 3.62 14.83
CA GLN A 317 17.85 3.50 13.51
C GLN A 317 18.01 2.11 12.91
N GLN A 318 18.97 1.33 13.41
CA GLN A 318 19.28 0.01 12.87
C GLN A 318 19.55 -0.98 14.01
N LYS A 319 19.08 -2.20 13.86
CA LYS A 319 19.36 -3.31 14.78
C LYS A 319 19.27 -4.63 14.02
N GLU A 320 20.15 -5.55 14.26
CA GLU A 320 20.14 -6.89 13.68
C GLU A 320 18.78 -7.58 13.93
N GLY A 321 18.23 -8.23 12.90
CA GLY A 321 16.93 -8.90 12.92
C GLY A 321 15.73 -7.97 12.74
N LEU A 322 15.94 -6.67 12.56
CA LEU A 322 14.90 -5.69 12.23
C LEU A 322 15.09 -5.17 10.81
N GLU A 323 14.01 -5.14 10.04
CA GLU A 323 14.04 -4.70 8.64
C GLU A 323 14.22 -3.19 8.54
N GLN A 324 14.91 -2.77 7.49
CA GLN A 324 15.08 -1.37 7.15
C GLN A 324 14.06 -0.95 6.13
N PRO A 325 13.47 0.28 6.23
CA PRO A 325 12.63 0.80 5.18
C PRO A 325 13.40 0.92 3.86
N VAL A 326 12.69 0.66 2.76
CA VAL A 326 13.22 0.91 1.41
C VAL A 326 13.47 2.40 1.20
N TYR A 327 12.59 3.23 1.76
CA TYR A 327 12.69 4.67 1.71
C TYR A 327 12.03 5.31 2.94
N TYR A 328 12.56 6.45 3.40
CA TYR A 328 11.92 7.23 4.46
C TYR A 328 11.98 8.73 4.19
N TRP A 329 11.03 9.47 4.78
CA TRP A 329 10.99 10.93 4.73
C TRP A 329 11.28 11.55 6.09
N ASP A 330 12.16 12.55 6.08
CA ASP A 330 12.37 13.47 7.18
C ASP A 330 12.67 14.88 6.60
N PRO A 331 11.75 15.85 6.77
CA PRO A 331 10.49 15.81 7.54
C PRO A 331 9.39 14.94 6.90
N VAL A 332 8.37 14.63 7.71
CA VAL A 332 7.22 13.77 7.34
C VAL A 332 6.41 14.34 6.17
N VAL A 333 5.87 13.44 5.35
CA VAL A 333 4.85 13.73 4.32
C VAL A 333 3.48 13.17 4.70
N SER A 334 3.42 12.29 5.73
CA SER A 334 2.28 11.49 6.16
C SER A 334 1.71 10.65 5.01
N PRO A 335 2.45 9.58 4.57
CA PRO A 335 2.06 8.73 3.45
C PRO A 335 0.75 8.01 3.77
N SER A 336 -0.22 8.11 2.89
CA SER A 336 -1.53 7.50 3.08
C SER A 336 -1.80 6.41 2.04
N GLY A 337 -2.98 6.36 1.42
CA GLY A 337 -3.25 5.34 0.42
C GLY A 337 -2.28 5.39 -0.76
N MET A 338 -2.03 4.23 -1.36
CA MET A 338 -1.04 4.11 -2.42
C MET A 338 -1.42 3.07 -3.46
N THR A 339 -0.88 3.22 -4.66
CA THR A 339 -1.07 2.30 -5.78
C THR A 339 0.14 2.28 -6.69
N PHE A 340 0.44 1.11 -7.28
CA PHE A 340 1.34 1.05 -8.44
C PHE A 340 0.57 1.38 -9.71
N TYR A 341 1.21 2.11 -10.59
CA TYR A 341 0.63 2.44 -11.90
C TYR A 341 0.93 1.33 -12.91
N THR A 342 -0.10 0.85 -13.61
CA THR A 342 0.02 -0.31 -14.53
C THR A 342 -0.35 0.00 -15.97
N SER A 343 -1.00 1.14 -16.24
CA SER A 343 -1.47 1.52 -17.58
C SER A 343 -0.32 1.96 -18.51
N ASP A 344 -0.50 1.74 -19.80
CA ASP A 344 0.38 2.24 -20.84
C ASP A 344 0.05 3.69 -21.27
N ALA A 345 -1.00 4.31 -20.71
CA ALA A 345 -1.38 5.69 -21.03
C ALA A 345 -0.28 6.69 -20.66
N MET A 346 0.44 6.43 -19.57
CA MET A 346 1.61 7.21 -19.11
C MET A 346 2.81 6.25 -18.97
N PRO A 347 3.56 5.96 -20.04
CA PRO A 347 4.57 4.90 -20.04
C PRO A 347 5.67 5.10 -18.98
N GLU A 348 6.05 6.35 -18.70
CA GLU A 348 7.05 6.68 -17.68
C GLU A 348 6.57 6.54 -16.24
N TRP A 349 5.26 6.34 -16.02
CA TRP A 349 4.66 6.04 -14.72
C TRP A 349 4.53 4.54 -14.46
N LYS A 350 4.68 3.72 -15.49
CA LYS A 350 4.48 2.28 -15.38
C LYS A 350 5.41 1.66 -14.33
N ASN A 351 4.83 0.88 -13.43
CA ASN A 351 5.49 0.27 -12.27
C ASN A 351 6.05 1.26 -11.22
N ASN A 352 5.73 2.55 -11.32
CA ASN A 352 6.04 3.50 -10.27
C ASN A 352 4.97 3.44 -9.17
N LEU A 353 5.38 3.73 -7.93
CA LEU A 353 4.50 3.80 -6.77
C LEU A 353 3.99 5.23 -6.59
N PHE A 354 2.67 5.39 -6.51
CA PHE A 354 2.00 6.64 -6.20
C PHE A 354 1.44 6.59 -4.79
N VAL A 355 1.72 7.62 -3.99
CA VAL A 355 1.37 7.69 -2.58
C VAL A 355 0.70 9.02 -2.29
N GLY A 356 -0.48 9.01 -1.68
CA GLY A 356 -1.10 10.21 -1.16
C GLY A 356 -0.32 10.75 0.03
N ALA A 357 -0.10 12.06 0.10
CA ALA A 357 0.58 12.72 1.22
C ALA A 357 -0.37 13.67 1.93
N LEU A 358 -0.59 13.43 3.24
CA LEU A 358 -1.54 14.24 4.02
C LEU A 358 -0.91 15.55 4.49
N SER A 359 0.18 15.49 5.23
CA SER A 359 0.90 16.70 5.68
C SER A 359 1.73 17.33 4.58
N GLY A 360 2.19 16.52 3.62
CA GLY A 360 2.87 16.99 2.43
C GLY A 360 1.96 17.72 1.44
N MET A 361 0.65 17.46 1.47
CA MET A 361 -0.36 18.08 0.60
C MET A 361 -0.08 17.93 -0.90
N HIS A 362 0.38 16.76 -1.30
CA HIS A 362 0.68 16.42 -2.70
C HIS A 362 0.52 14.90 -2.91
N ILE A 363 0.69 14.44 -4.13
CA ILE A 363 0.86 13.03 -4.46
C ILE A 363 2.34 12.80 -4.73
N VAL A 364 2.94 11.83 -4.03
CA VAL A 364 4.31 11.39 -4.29
C VAL A 364 4.30 10.35 -5.39
N ARG A 365 5.17 10.48 -6.40
CA ARG A 365 5.55 9.42 -7.32
C ARG A 365 6.96 8.97 -6.98
N LEU A 366 7.12 7.69 -6.64
CA LEU A 366 8.41 7.04 -6.43
C LEU A 366 8.72 6.14 -7.62
N VAL A 367 9.86 6.37 -8.24
CA VAL A 367 10.40 5.47 -9.28
C VAL A 367 11.08 4.31 -8.57
N ILE A 368 10.62 3.09 -8.86
CA ILE A 368 11.11 1.87 -8.23
C ILE A 368 11.89 1.04 -9.25
N GLU A 369 13.16 0.75 -8.95
CA GLU A 369 14.01 -0.14 -9.73
C GLU A 369 14.72 -1.12 -8.79
N ASN A 370 14.65 -2.42 -9.09
CA ASN A 370 15.29 -3.47 -8.29
C ASN A 370 14.97 -3.37 -6.78
N ASN A 371 13.70 -3.07 -6.46
CA ASN A 371 13.20 -2.87 -5.10
C ASN A 371 13.85 -1.69 -4.34
N LYS A 372 14.37 -0.71 -5.05
CA LYS A 372 14.92 0.54 -4.49
C LYS A 372 14.18 1.74 -5.07
N VAL A 373 14.08 2.79 -4.29
CA VAL A 373 13.63 4.09 -4.79
C VAL A 373 14.82 4.77 -5.48
N VAL A 374 14.65 5.13 -6.75
CA VAL A 374 15.70 5.78 -7.55
C VAL A 374 15.33 7.21 -7.96
N GLY A 375 14.11 7.66 -7.69
CA GLY A 375 13.66 9.03 -7.95
C GLY A 375 12.36 9.36 -7.25
N GLU A 376 12.17 10.63 -6.90
CA GLU A 376 10.93 11.15 -6.29
C GLU A 376 10.40 12.34 -7.11
N GLU A 377 9.08 12.40 -7.29
CA GLU A 377 8.37 13.55 -7.84
C GLU A 377 7.15 13.87 -6.99
N ARG A 378 6.81 15.15 -6.84
CA ARG A 378 5.62 15.63 -6.14
C ARG A 378 4.63 16.21 -7.13
N LEU A 379 3.50 15.54 -7.30
CA LEU A 379 2.44 15.90 -8.24
C LEU A 379 1.31 16.62 -7.52
N VAL A 380 0.61 17.52 -8.22
CA VAL A 380 -0.60 18.21 -7.73
C VAL A 380 -0.36 18.99 -6.42
N ALA A 381 0.88 19.41 -6.16
CA ALA A 381 1.27 20.13 -4.94
C ALA A 381 0.69 21.57 -4.89
N ASP A 382 0.39 22.17 -6.04
CA ASP A 382 -0.23 23.47 -6.18
C ASP A 382 -1.66 23.53 -5.59
N GLN A 383 -2.32 22.37 -5.45
CA GLN A 383 -3.68 22.26 -4.95
C GLN A 383 -3.77 22.31 -3.41
N LEU A 384 -2.67 22.13 -2.69
CA LEU A 384 -2.58 22.19 -1.22
C LEU A 384 -3.64 21.32 -0.52
N GLN A 385 -3.88 20.10 -1.05
CA GLN A 385 -4.88 19.16 -0.53
C GLN A 385 -4.22 18.00 0.21
N ARG A 386 -4.86 17.54 1.27
CA ARG A 386 -4.46 16.34 2.01
C ARG A 386 -4.98 15.11 1.26
N PHE A 387 -4.14 14.50 0.42
CA PHE A 387 -4.50 13.32 -0.38
C PHE A 387 -4.57 12.08 0.51
N ARG A 388 -5.78 11.54 0.68
CA ARG A 388 -6.07 10.43 1.61
C ARG A 388 -5.92 9.06 1.00
N ASP A 389 -6.35 8.87 -0.24
CA ASP A 389 -6.22 7.60 -0.95
C ASP A 389 -6.14 7.83 -2.46
N ILE A 390 -5.53 6.87 -3.15
CA ILE A 390 -5.31 6.90 -4.58
C ILE A 390 -5.51 5.52 -5.19
N THR A 391 -6.16 5.46 -6.34
CA THR A 391 -6.35 4.24 -7.13
C THR A 391 -6.20 4.54 -8.62
N GLN A 392 -5.88 3.52 -9.41
CA GLN A 392 -5.92 3.62 -10.87
C GLN A 392 -7.30 3.18 -11.37
N GLY A 393 -7.88 3.96 -12.27
CA GLY A 393 -9.12 3.62 -12.97
C GLY A 393 -8.89 2.72 -14.18
N ASN A 394 -9.99 2.13 -14.69
CA ASN A 394 -9.95 1.28 -15.89
C ASN A 394 -9.56 2.06 -17.17
N ASP A 395 -9.70 3.37 -17.14
CA ASP A 395 -9.29 4.30 -18.20
C ASP A 395 -7.80 4.68 -18.15
N GLY A 396 -7.05 4.10 -17.21
CA GLY A 396 -5.64 4.38 -17.01
C GLY A 396 -5.33 5.71 -16.31
N ALA A 397 -6.35 6.47 -15.88
CA ALA A 397 -6.15 7.64 -15.05
C ALA A 397 -5.94 7.26 -13.58
N LEU A 398 -5.28 8.12 -12.82
CA LEU A 398 -5.27 8.04 -11.36
C LEU A 398 -6.45 8.83 -10.79
N TYR A 399 -7.07 8.27 -9.76
CA TYR A 399 -8.15 8.89 -9.00
C TYR A 399 -7.74 9.01 -7.54
N ALA A 400 -7.83 10.22 -6.98
CA ALA A 400 -7.39 10.49 -5.62
C ALA A 400 -8.45 11.27 -4.84
N VAL A 401 -8.74 10.84 -3.62
CA VAL A 401 -9.64 11.54 -2.69
C VAL A 401 -8.84 12.33 -1.67
N THR A 402 -9.40 13.44 -1.20
CA THR A 402 -8.78 14.30 -0.20
C THR A 402 -9.62 14.39 1.08
N ASP A 403 -9.00 14.65 2.22
CA ASP A 403 -9.70 14.85 3.51
C ASP A 403 -10.77 15.96 3.42
N GLN A 404 -10.60 16.91 2.49
CA GLN A 404 -11.50 18.03 2.25
C GLN A 404 -12.72 17.68 1.39
N GLY A 405 -12.86 16.43 0.94
CA GLY A 405 -14.03 15.96 0.19
C GLY A 405 -13.91 16.03 -1.32
N ARG A 406 -12.73 16.31 -1.85
CA ARG A 406 -12.50 16.35 -3.30
C ARG A 406 -12.14 14.98 -3.86
N LEU A 407 -12.61 14.70 -5.07
CA LEU A 407 -12.12 13.62 -5.92
C LEU A 407 -11.41 14.23 -7.14
N TYR A 408 -10.15 13.90 -7.27
CA TYR A 408 -9.31 14.27 -8.41
C TYR A 408 -9.23 13.13 -9.42
N ARG A 409 -9.17 13.46 -10.71
CA ARG A 409 -8.74 12.60 -11.81
C ARG A 409 -7.47 13.19 -12.41
N ILE A 410 -6.40 12.40 -12.49
CA ILE A 410 -5.07 12.79 -13.03
C ILE A 410 -4.82 11.89 -14.23
N PHE A 411 -4.58 12.48 -15.40
CA PHE A 411 -4.58 11.77 -16.68
C PHE A 411 -3.71 12.45 -17.72
N LYS A 412 -3.32 11.69 -18.74
CA LYS A 412 -2.61 12.22 -19.92
C LYS A 412 -3.43 13.30 -20.60
N LYS A 413 -2.78 14.40 -20.92
CA LYS A 413 -3.37 15.51 -21.69
C LYS A 413 -3.52 15.16 -23.16
#